data_dd1c0c6b08dae0a31bcf11d58e07417d
#
_entry.id   dd1c0c6b08dae0a31bcf11d58e07417d
#
_cell.length_a   1.000
_cell.length_b   1.000
_cell.length_c   1.000
_cell.angle_alpha   90.00
_cell.angle_beta   90.00
_cell.angle_gamma   90.00
#
_symmetry.space_group_name_H-M   'P 1'
#
loop_
_entity.id
_entity.type
_entity.pdbx_description
1 polymer ?
#
loop_
_entity_poly.entity_id
_entity_poly.type
_entity_poly.pdbx_seq_one_letter_code
_entity_poly.pdbx_strand_id
1 'polypeptide(L)'
;MSSNWIFKVIVAGAGGVGKTALIERYVSGSFLEDHKMTIGAQFSVKDVKLDTGEDVRMQLWDFAGEERFRFLLGDYCKGASGAFICFDITDYSTFEQLPEWLRIIRENAGMIPIILVGNKYDLENHEIELATADDYAENAKCLMNVFCSAKIDLNVEPMFSAMAKWLIYYANLAD
;
A
#
# COMPACT_ATOMS: atom_id res chain seq x y z
N MET A 1 -18.03 16.77 -17.11
CA MET A 1 -18.37 16.54 -15.69
C MET A 1 -17.23 15.70 -15.11
N SER A 2 -16.52 16.19 -14.11
CA SER A 2 -15.52 15.39 -13.43
C SER A 2 -16.21 14.26 -12.68
N SER A 3 -15.86 13.01 -13.00
CA SER A 3 -16.39 11.86 -12.25
C SER A 3 -15.70 11.86 -10.89
N ASN A 4 -16.47 11.89 -9.81
CA ASN A 4 -15.94 11.78 -8.46
C ASN A 4 -15.84 10.28 -8.11
N TRP A 5 -14.62 9.77 -8.06
CA TRP A 5 -14.35 8.38 -7.68
C TRP A 5 -14.08 8.27 -6.19
N ILE A 6 -14.60 7.21 -5.57
CA ILE A 6 -14.31 6.87 -4.17
C ILE A 6 -13.80 5.43 -4.13
N PHE A 7 -12.58 5.23 -3.66
CA PHE A 7 -11.95 3.91 -3.59
C PHE A 7 -11.46 3.59 -2.18
N LYS A 8 -11.79 2.39 -1.71
CA LYS A 8 -11.22 1.81 -0.49
C LYS A 8 -9.91 1.11 -0.83
N VAL A 9 -8.82 1.50 -0.19
CA VAL A 9 -7.48 0.96 -0.40
C VAL A 9 -6.91 0.46 0.92
N ILE A 10 -6.53 -0.81 0.95
CA ILE A 10 -5.89 -1.45 2.10
C ILE A 10 -4.39 -1.19 2.05
N VAL A 11 -3.79 -0.89 3.20
CA VAL A 11 -2.34 -0.81 3.38
C VAL A 11 -1.95 -1.86 4.42
N ALA A 12 -1.35 -2.94 3.97
CA ALA A 12 -0.98 -4.10 4.77
C ALA A 12 0.53 -4.36 4.72
N GLY A 13 1.00 -5.25 5.54
CA GLY A 13 2.41 -5.63 5.67
C GLY A 13 2.82 -5.79 7.13
N ALA A 14 4.02 -6.32 7.37
CA ALA A 14 4.53 -6.61 8.70
C ALA A 14 4.59 -5.36 9.60
N GLY A 15 4.62 -5.58 10.91
CA GLY A 15 4.81 -4.51 11.87
C GLY A 15 6.16 -3.81 11.68
N GLY A 16 6.20 -2.49 11.85
CA GLY A 16 7.43 -1.70 11.77
C GLY A 16 7.97 -1.42 10.37
N VAL A 17 7.27 -1.82 9.29
CA VAL A 17 7.72 -1.52 7.92
C VAL A 17 7.45 -0.08 7.48
N GLY A 18 6.67 0.69 8.26
CA GLY A 18 6.41 2.11 8.01
C GLY A 18 5.14 2.41 7.25
N LYS A 19 4.10 1.56 7.32
CA LYS A 19 2.80 1.81 6.68
C LYS A 19 2.16 3.11 7.11
N THR A 20 2.07 3.35 8.41
CA THR A 20 1.54 4.59 8.99
C THR A 20 2.33 5.80 8.54
N ALA A 21 3.66 5.71 8.54
CA ALA A 21 4.54 6.79 8.09
C ALA A 21 4.34 7.15 6.61
N LEU A 22 4.13 6.15 5.76
CA LEU A 22 3.83 6.36 4.33
C LEU A 22 2.51 7.10 4.14
N ILE A 23 1.46 6.68 4.85
CA ILE A 23 0.15 7.32 4.78
C ILE A 23 0.23 8.75 5.30
N GLU A 24 0.87 9.00 6.44
CA GLU A 24 1.05 10.33 6.98
C GLU A 24 1.85 11.24 6.03
N ARG A 25 2.93 10.74 5.45
CA ARG A 25 3.69 11.48 4.44
C ARG A 25 2.81 11.87 3.26
N TYR A 26 2.00 10.94 2.77
CA TYR A 26 1.11 11.19 1.64
C TYR A 26 -0.01 12.17 1.99
N VAL A 27 -0.68 11.98 3.12
CA VAL A 27 -1.87 12.76 3.50
C VAL A 27 -1.51 14.15 4.00
N SER A 28 -0.51 14.29 4.87
CA SER A 28 -0.16 15.55 5.55
C SER A 28 1.18 16.15 5.15
N GLY A 29 2.01 15.43 4.40
CA GLY A 29 3.36 15.87 4.02
C GLY A 29 4.38 15.79 5.16
N SER A 30 4.02 15.23 6.32
CA SER A 30 4.88 15.13 7.50
C SER A 30 5.45 13.73 7.72
N PHE A 31 6.54 13.66 8.46
CA PHE A 31 7.14 12.41 8.90
C PHE A 31 7.52 12.53 10.38
N LEU A 32 7.04 11.58 11.19
CA LEU A 32 7.39 11.45 12.59
C LEU A 32 8.32 10.25 12.77
N GLU A 33 9.44 10.41 13.46
CA GLU A 33 10.39 9.29 13.68
C GLU A 33 9.85 8.27 14.68
N ASP A 34 9.10 8.72 15.69
CA ASP A 34 8.56 7.89 16.77
C ASP A 34 7.08 7.56 16.50
N HIS A 35 6.84 6.56 15.65
CA HIS A 35 5.51 6.02 15.48
C HIS A 35 5.19 5.00 16.56
N LYS A 36 4.05 5.19 17.24
CA LYS A 36 3.46 4.13 18.06
C LYS A 36 2.93 3.02 17.16
N MET A 37 3.02 1.78 17.62
CA MET A 37 2.46 0.65 16.89
C MET A 37 0.96 0.83 16.67
N THR A 38 0.51 0.59 15.45
CA THR A 38 -0.92 0.63 15.11
C THR A 38 -1.64 -0.52 15.78
N ILE A 39 -2.75 -0.23 16.45
CA ILE A 39 -3.64 -1.23 17.06
C ILE A 39 -4.89 -1.37 16.17
N GLY A 40 -5.13 -2.57 15.64
CA GLY A 40 -6.27 -2.81 14.76
C GLY A 40 -6.10 -2.18 13.38
N ALA A 41 -6.91 -1.18 13.07
CA ALA A 41 -6.82 -0.43 11.82
C ALA A 41 -7.05 1.06 12.06
N GLN A 42 -6.39 1.89 11.25
CA GLN A 42 -6.61 3.34 11.20
C GLN A 42 -7.11 3.74 9.81
N PHE A 43 -7.98 4.73 9.79
CA PHE A 43 -8.61 5.22 8.57
C PHE A 43 -8.16 6.65 8.26
N SER A 44 -7.77 6.88 7.00
CA SER A 44 -7.41 8.21 6.49
C SER A 44 -8.07 8.45 5.14
N VAL A 45 -8.31 9.70 4.81
CA VAL A 45 -8.89 10.10 3.53
C VAL A 45 -7.97 11.10 2.84
N LYS A 46 -7.75 10.90 1.55
CA LYS A 46 -7.05 11.85 0.68
C LYS A 46 -7.86 12.10 -0.57
N ASP A 47 -8.19 13.35 -0.81
CA ASP A 47 -8.76 13.79 -2.09
C ASP A 47 -7.62 14.17 -3.03
N VAL A 48 -7.64 13.59 -4.23
CA VAL A 48 -6.60 13.75 -5.24
C VAL A 48 -7.25 14.16 -6.55
N LYS A 49 -6.69 15.17 -7.18
CA LYS A 49 -7.03 15.51 -8.56
C LYS A 49 -5.93 14.97 -9.47
N LEU A 50 -6.30 14.06 -10.37
CA LEU A 50 -5.37 13.52 -11.34
C LEU A 50 -5.10 14.50 -12.48
N ASP A 51 -3.94 14.35 -13.12
CA ASP A 51 -3.56 15.10 -14.32
C ASP A 51 -4.51 14.87 -15.51
N THR A 52 -5.23 13.76 -15.51
CA THR A 52 -6.28 13.39 -16.45
C THR A 52 -7.61 14.12 -16.20
N GLY A 53 -7.74 14.82 -15.05
CA GLY A 53 -8.88 15.68 -14.69
C GLY A 53 -9.90 15.04 -13.75
N GLU A 54 -9.76 13.76 -13.42
CA GLU A 54 -10.65 13.10 -12.46
C GLU A 54 -10.34 13.49 -11.02
N ASP A 55 -11.40 13.59 -10.22
CA ASP A 55 -11.30 13.74 -8.77
C ASP A 55 -11.47 12.36 -8.12
N VAL A 56 -10.50 11.97 -7.30
CA VAL A 56 -10.46 10.67 -6.62
C VAL A 56 -10.39 10.88 -5.11
N ARG A 57 -11.30 10.26 -4.38
CA ARG A 57 -11.22 10.12 -2.93
C ARG A 57 -10.66 8.75 -2.59
N MET A 58 -9.48 8.72 -2.03
CA MET A 58 -8.85 7.50 -1.52
C MET A 58 -9.15 7.35 -0.03
N GLN A 59 -9.82 6.27 0.32
CA GLN A 59 -10.03 5.84 1.70
C GLN A 59 -8.94 4.84 2.05
N LEU A 60 -7.97 5.27 2.83
CA LEU A 60 -6.79 4.48 3.19
C LEU A 60 -7.00 3.79 4.53
N TRP A 61 -6.94 2.46 4.53
CA TRP A 61 -7.06 1.63 5.71
C TRP A 61 -5.68 1.09 6.09
N ASP A 62 -5.05 1.73 7.08
CA ASP A 62 -3.78 1.32 7.67
C ASP A 62 -4.03 0.16 8.64
N PHE A 63 -3.61 -1.03 8.26
CA PHE A 63 -3.85 -2.23 9.05
C PHE A 63 -2.62 -2.57 9.91
N ALA A 64 -2.87 -2.93 11.19
CA ALA A 64 -1.81 -3.37 12.10
C ALA A 64 -1.06 -4.60 11.55
N GLY A 65 0.27 -4.51 11.48
CA GLY A 65 1.12 -5.55 10.90
C GLY A 65 1.46 -6.70 11.83
N GLU A 66 1.10 -6.61 13.11
CA GLU A 66 1.37 -7.68 14.07
C GLU A 66 0.52 -8.92 13.79
N GLU A 67 1.14 -10.09 13.96
CA GLU A 67 0.49 -11.39 13.74
C GLU A 67 -0.82 -11.54 14.50
N ARG A 68 -0.88 -11.05 15.75
CA ARG A 68 -2.09 -11.12 16.60
C ARG A 68 -3.32 -10.42 16.00
N PHE A 69 -3.15 -9.48 15.06
CA PHE A 69 -4.25 -8.77 14.41
C PHE A 69 -4.60 -9.30 13.01
N ARG A 70 -3.84 -10.25 12.47
CA ARG A 70 -4.05 -10.75 11.09
C ARG A 70 -5.43 -11.37 10.86
N PHE A 71 -6.03 -11.93 11.89
CA PHE A 71 -7.37 -12.51 11.79
C PHE A 71 -8.46 -11.47 11.46
N LEU A 72 -8.20 -10.17 11.76
CA LEU A 72 -9.12 -9.08 11.44
C LEU A 72 -9.01 -8.61 9.99
N LEU A 73 -7.86 -8.82 9.35
CA LEU A 73 -7.57 -8.28 8.02
C LEU A 73 -8.59 -8.74 6.97
N GLY A 74 -9.01 -9.99 7.02
CA GLY A 74 -9.99 -10.53 6.08
C GLY A 74 -11.28 -9.71 6.01
N ASP A 75 -11.81 -9.33 7.16
CA ASP A 75 -13.03 -8.51 7.22
C ASP A 75 -12.80 -7.09 6.70
N TYR A 76 -11.64 -6.50 6.96
CA TYR A 76 -11.28 -5.17 6.44
C TYR A 76 -11.03 -5.17 4.94
N CYS A 77 -10.65 -6.31 4.35
CA CYS A 77 -10.44 -6.41 2.90
C CYS A 77 -11.74 -6.42 2.09
N LYS A 78 -12.88 -6.71 2.71
CA LYS A 78 -14.17 -6.74 2.01
C LYS A 78 -14.50 -5.38 1.42
N GLY A 79 -14.80 -5.37 0.11
CA GLY A 79 -15.10 -4.13 -0.62
C GLY A 79 -13.89 -3.27 -0.95
N ALA A 80 -12.67 -3.74 -0.71
CA ALA A 80 -11.47 -3.03 -1.12
C ALA A 80 -11.33 -3.01 -2.65
N SER A 81 -10.96 -1.85 -3.17
CA SER A 81 -10.74 -1.63 -4.61
C SER A 81 -9.29 -1.87 -5.02
N GLY A 82 -8.36 -1.73 -4.10
CA GLY A 82 -6.94 -1.97 -4.29
C GLY A 82 -6.20 -2.13 -2.98
N ALA A 83 -4.93 -2.50 -3.05
CA ALA A 83 -4.09 -2.67 -1.88
C ALA A 83 -2.63 -2.31 -2.13
N PHE A 84 -1.98 -1.78 -1.11
CA PHE A 84 -0.53 -1.74 -0.98
C PHE A 84 -0.10 -2.81 0.02
N ILE A 85 0.94 -3.56 -0.31
CA ILE A 85 1.58 -4.47 0.64
C ILE A 85 3.01 -4.01 0.84
N CYS A 86 3.30 -3.56 2.06
CA CYS A 86 4.57 -2.94 2.41
C CYS A 86 5.53 -3.94 3.06
N PHE A 87 6.80 -3.80 2.75
CA PHE A 87 7.91 -4.48 3.41
C PHE A 87 9.06 -3.50 3.63
N ASP A 88 9.96 -3.85 4.52
CA ASP A 88 11.15 -3.08 4.83
C ASP A 88 12.32 -3.68 4.03
N ILE A 89 12.92 -2.91 3.13
CA ILE A 89 14.03 -3.41 2.29
C ILE A 89 15.29 -3.73 3.07
N THR A 90 15.36 -3.33 4.33
CA THR A 90 16.46 -3.62 5.26
C THR A 90 16.18 -4.81 6.19
N ASP A 91 15.00 -5.44 6.06
CA ASP A 91 14.60 -6.58 6.88
C ASP A 91 13.93 -7.64 5.99
N TYR A 92 14.70 -8.66 5.61
CA TYR A 92 14.26 -9.73 4.75
C TYR A 92 13.05 -10.51 5.31
N SER A 93 12.93 -10.59 6.65
CA SER A 93 11.80 -11.29 7.27
C SER A 93 10.45 -10.66 6.93
N THR A 94 10.42 -9.36 6.67
CA THR A 94 9.20 -8.67 6.25
C THR A 94 8.82 -8.98 4.80
N PHE A 95 9.81 -9.24 3.95
CA PHE A 95 9.61 -9.69 2.57
C PHE A 95 9.10 -11.14 2.50
N GLU A 96 9.62 -12.03 3.36
CA GLU A 96 9.17 -13.41 3.46
C GLU A 96 7.70 -13.56 3.84
N GLN A 97 7.11 -12.55 4.46
CA GLN A 97 5.69 -12.54 4.85
C GLN A 97 4.74 -12.15 3.70
N LEU A 98 5.23 -11.67 2.56
CA LEU A 98 4.40 -11.22 1.44
C LEU A 98 3.38 -12.28 0.95
N PRO A 99 3.72 -13.58 0.84
CA PRO A 99 2.76 -14.60 0.43
C PRO A 99 1.53 -14.68 1.34
N GLU A 100 1.73 -14.52 2.64
CA GLU A 100 0.64 -14.55 3.63
C GLU A 100 -0.31 -13.35 3.45
N TRP A 101 0.23 -12.13 3.32
CA TRP A 101 -0.56 -10.93 3.08
C TRP A 101 -1.33 -11.01 1.77
N LEU A 102 -0.68 -11.46 0.69
CA LEU A 102 -1.31 -11.69 -0.61
C LEU A 102 -2.47 -12.69 -0.52
N ARG A 103 -2.24 -13.82 0.16
CA ARG A 103 -3.27 -14.83 0.34
C ARG A 103 -4.52 -14.25 1.01
N ILE A 104 -4.36 -13.56 2.14
CA ILE A 104 -5.49 -12.98 2.89
C ILE A 104 -6.25 -11.97 2.02
N ILE A 105 -5.56 -11.09 1.32
CA ILE A 105 -6.19 -10.08 0.47
C ILE A 105 -6.91 -10.74 -0.71
N ARG A 106 -6.27 -11.69 -1.41
CA ARG A 106 -6.87 -12.38 -2.55
C ARG A 106 -8.10 -13.20 -2.18
N GLU A 107 -8.07 -13.87 -1.02
CA GLU A 107 -9.22 -14.65 -0.53
C GLU A 107 -10.42 -13.79 -0.15
N ASN A 108 -10.21 -12.56 0.32
CA ASN A 108 -11.28 -11.71 0.85
C ASN A 108 -11.69 -10.55 -0.07
N ALA A 109 -10.82 -10.08 -0.93
CA ALA A 109 -11.07 -8.97 -1.86
C ALA A 109 -11.00 -9.37 -3.34
N GLY A 110 -10.57 -10.60 -3.65
CA GLY A 110 -10.42 -11.07 -5.02
C GLY A 110 -9.19 -10.52 -5.72
N MET A 111 -9.24 -10.47 -7.05
CA MET A 111 -8.12 -10.04 -7.90
C MET A 111 -8.05 -8.53 -8.07
N ILE A 112 -8.09 -7.80 -6.98
CA ILE A 112 -7.89 -6.35 -6.98
C ILE A 112 -6.43 -5.98 -7.34
N PRO A 113 -6.19 -4.79 -7.89
CA PRO A 113 -4.82 -4.29 -8.13
C PRO A 113 -4.05 -4.16 -6.82
N ILE A 114 -2.81 -4.67 -6.81
CA ILE A 114 -1.90 -4.64 -5.68
C ILE A 114 -0.57 -4.05 -6.13
N ILE A 115 -0.04 -3.11 -5.36
CA ILE A 115 1.32 -2.59 -5.49
C ILE A 115 2.13 -3.06 -4.29
N LEU A 116 3.29 -3.68 -4.55
CA LEU A 116 4.27 -3.97 -3.52
C LEU A 116 5.11 -2.73 -3.24
N VAL A 117 5.37 -2.46 -1.96
CA VAL A 117 6.06 -1.25 -1.52
C VAL A 117 7.24 -1.62 -0.62
N GLY A 118 8.45 -1.51 -1.17
CA GLY A 118 9.69 -1.63 -0.40
C GLY A 118 10.07 -0.28 0.19
N ASN A 119 9.81 -0.11 1.48
CA ASN A 119 10.05 1.15 2.19
C ASN A 119 11.43 1.20 2.83
N LYS A 120 11.82 2.36 3.32
CA LYS A 120 13.07 2.69 4.01
C LYS A 120 14.32 2.69 3.10
N TYR A 121 14.12 3.10 1.85
CA TYR A 121 15.22 3.22 0.88
C TYR A 121 16.35 4.16 1.33
N ASP A 122 16.07 5.09 2.23
CA ASP A 122 17.04 6.00 2.84
C ASP A 122 18.09 5.31 3.73
N LEU A 123 17.81 4.09 4.20
CA LEU A 123 18.73 3.29 4.99
C LEU A 123 19.75 2.55 4.09
N GLU A 124 20.96 2.30 4.62
CA GLU A 124 22.06 1.74 3.81
C GLU A 124 22.05 0.20 3.70
N ASN A 125 21.54 -0.50 4.70
CA ASN A 125 21.65 -1.96 4.80
C ASN A 125 20.51 -2.68 4.07
N HIS A 126 20.41 -2.51 2.75
CA HIS A 126 19.38 -3.18 1.96
C HIS A 126 19.65 -4.69 1.91
N GLU A 127 18.68 -5.50 2.29
CA GLU A 127 18.69 -6.97 2.20
C GLU A 127 17.93 -7.50 0.99
N ILE A 128 17.09 -6.67 0.39
CA ILE A 128 16.28 -7.03 -0.78
C ILE A 128 16.70 -6.15 -1.97
N GLU A 129 17.11 -6.78 -3.06
CA GLU A 129 17.42 -6.08 -4.30
C GLU A 129 16.14 -5.74 -5.07
N LEU A 130 16.16 -4.63 -5.81
CA LEU A 130 15.04 -4.18 -6.62
C LEU A 130 14.58 -5.27 -7.61
N ALA A 131 15.52 -5.90 -8.32
CA ALA A 131 15.22 -6.96 -9.28
C ALA A 131 14.50 -8.15 -8.64
N THR A 132 14.89 -8.54 -7.42
CA THR A 132 14.24 -9.63 -6.67
C THR A 132 12.78 -9.28 -6.33
N ALA A 133 12.54 -8.05 -5.89
CA ALA A 133 11.19 -7.59 -5.57
C ALA A 133 10.32 -7.42 -6.84
N ASP A 134 10.90 -6.97 -7.94
CA ASP A 134 10.21 -6.86 -9.22
C ASP A 134 9.80 -8.23 -9.77
N ASP A 135 10.69 -9.21 -9.74
CA ASP A 135 10.41 -10.59 -10.15
C ASP A 135 9.31 -11.22 -9.27
N TYR A 136 9.35 -10.96 -7.97
CA TYR A 136 8.31 -11.43 -7.06
C TYR A 136 6.95 -10.80 -7.40
N ALA A 137 6.90 -9.49 -7.64
CA ALA A 137 5.67 -8.78 -8.00
C ALA A 137 5.04 -9.33 -9.28
N GLU A 138 5.85 -9.59 -10.31
CA GLU A 138 5.40 -10.17 -11.58
C GLU A 138 4.82 -11.56 -11.37
N ASN A 139 5.55 -12.45 -10.69
CA ASN A 139 5.11 -13.82 -10.41
C ASN A 139 3.85 -13.88 -9.53
N ALA A 140 3.70 -12.94 -8.61
CA ALA A 140 2.54 -12.82 -7.72
C ALA A 140 1.36 -12.08 -8.37
N LYS A 141 1.46 -11.67 -9.64
CA LYS A 141 0.44 -10.92 -10.37
C LYS A 141 0.06 -9.60 -9.66
N CYS A 142 1.05 -8.93 -9.11
CA CYS A 142 0.90 -7.55 -8.65
C CYS A 142 1.12 -6.60 -9.82
N LEU A 143 0.60 -5.37 -9.71
CA LEU A 143 0.79 -4.34 -10.75
C LEU A 143 2.25 -3.96 -10.93
N MET A 144 2.94 -3.76 -9.83
CA MET A 144 4.34 -3.34 -9.78
C MET A 144 4.91 -3.51 -8.37
N ASN A 145 6.22 -3.36 -8.27
CA ASN A 145 6.93 -3.09 -7.04
C ASN A 145 7.52 -1.68 -7.08
N VAL A 146 7.48 -0.95 -5.98
CA VAL A 146 8.05 0.39 -5.84
C VAL A 146 8.93 0.42 -4.61
N PHE A 147 10.19 0.85 -4.76
CA PHE A 147 11.02 1.21 -3.62
C PHE A 147 10.81 2.68 -3.28
N CYS A 148 10.58 2.96 -2.01
CA CYS A 148 10.26 4.30 -1.53
C CYS A 148 10.89 4.60 -0.17
N SER A 149 10.78 5.84 0.26
CA SER A 149 11.10 6.26 1.62
C SER A 149 10.10 7.31 2.08
N ALA A 150 9.35 6.97 3.13
CA ALA A 150 8.50 7.95 3.79
C ALA A 150 9.32 9.06 4.45
N LYS A 151 10.53 8.73 4.94
CA LYS A 151 11.40 9.69 5.64
C LYS A 151 11.87 10.82 4.74
N ILE A 152 12.39 10.50 3.55
CA ILE A 152 12.92 11.48 2.60
C ILE A 152 11.95 11.84 1.46
N ASP A 153 10.70 11.38 1.57
CA ASP A 153 9.64 11.63 0.56
C ASP A 153 10.03 11.15 -0.85
N LEU A 154 10.61 9.96 -0.93
CA LEU A 154 10.98 9.34 -2.20
C LEU A 154 9.86 8.42 -2.70
N ASN A 155 9.36 8.66 -3.91
CA ASN A 155 8.36 7.84 -4.61
C ASN A 155 7.01 7.68 -3.89
N VAL A 156 6.71 8.50 -2.88
CA VAL A 156 5.45 8.39 -2.13
C VAL A 156 4.26 8.84 -2.97
N GLU A 157 4.23 10.11 -3.39
CA GLU A 157 3.15 10.64 -4.24
C GLU A 157 2.99 9.84 -5.55
N PRO A 158 4.06 9.50 -6.31
CA PRO A 158 3.92 8.75 -7.55
C PRO A 158 3.25 7.39 -7.39
N MET A 159 3.52 6.64 -6.31
CA MET A 159 2.92 5.32 -6.12
C MET A 159 1.42 5.40 -5.79
N PHE A 160 1.00 6.39 -5.00
CA PHE A 160 -0.43 6.61 -4.72
C PHE A 160 -1.17 7.11 -5.97
N SER A 161 -0.56 8.00 -6.74
CA SER A 161 -1.11 8.46 -8.02
C SER A 161 -1.26 7.32 -9.02
N ALA A 162 -0.27 6.42 -9.12
CA ALA A 162 -0.34 5.24 -9.95
C ALA A 162 -1.51 4.32 -9.54
N MET A 163 -1.67 4.08 -8.24
CA MET A 163 -2.81 3.30 -7.74
C MET A 163 -4.14 3.93 -8.14
N ALA A 164 -4.32 5.24 -7.93
CA ALA A 164 -5.56 5.93 -8.29
C ALA A 164 -5.91 5.78 -9.78
N LYS A 165 -4.93 5.92 -10.68
CA LYS A 165 -5.11 5.74 -12.13
C LYS A 165 -5.52 4.30 -12.47
N TRP A 166 -4.89 3.30 -11.87
CA TRP A 166 -5.24 1.91 -12.07
C TRP A 166 -6.65 1.58 -11.55
N LEU A 167 -7.05 2.13 -10.41
CA LEU A 167 -8.38 1.92 -9.85
C LEU A 167 -9.47 2.45 -10.79
N ILE A 168 -9.29 3.63 -11.37
CA ILE A 168 -10.20 4.17 -12.39
C ILE A 168 -10.24 3.27 -13.62
N TYR A 169 -9.09 2.83 -14.10
CA TYR A 169 -9.01 1.94 -15.25
C TYR A 169 -9.80 0.64 -15.02
N TYR A 170 -9.61 -0.02 -13.87
CA TYR A 170 -10.35 -1.24 -13.54
C TYR A 170 -11.84 -0.99 -13.33
N ALA A 171 -12.23 0.13 -12.73
CA ALA A 171 -13.64 0.48 -12.58
C ALA A 171 -14.34 0.65 -13.93
N ASN A 172 -13.67 1.32 -14.88
CA ASN A 172 -14.21 1.50 -16.25
C ASN A 172 -14.25 0.20 -17.06
N LEU A 173 -13.51 -0.85 -16.70
CA LEU A 173 -13.60 -2.16 -17.34
C LEU A 173 -14.78 -2.99 -16.83
N ALA A 174 -15.27 -2.67 -15.62
CA ALA A 174 -16.37 -3.41 -14.98
C ALA A 174 -17.75 -2.90 -15.39
N ASP A 175 -17.82 -1.70 -15.98
CA ASP A 175 -19.03 -1.09 -16.56
C ASP A 175 -19.21 -1.50 -18.04
#